data_5e38234f950cb796d5fb2de4cdc3af25
#
_entry.id   5e38234f950cb796d5fb2de4cdc3af25
#
_cell.length_a   1.000
_cell.length_b   1.000
_cell.length_c   1.000
_cell.angle_alpha   90.00
_cell.angle_beta   90.00
_cell.angle_gamma   90.00
#
_symmetry.space_group_name_H-M   'P 1'
#
loop_
_entity.id
_entity.type
_entity.pdbx_description
1 polymer ?
#
loop_
_entity_poly.entity_id
_entity_poly.type
_entity_poly.pdbx_seq_one_letter_code
_entity_poly.pdbx_strand_id
1 'polypeptide(L)'
;MSVVGVVNPLALGLKAGAIIQIKVKPRTIPVVIEELKKIRQVRFITLTSGDYPLLVQINVQDLEGITETVYRLNEIEEIIEVNTLVQLEVFKNTFEYI
;
A
#
# COMPACT_ATOMS: atom_id res chain seq x y z
N MET A 1 6.75 -27.65 8.27
CA MET A 1 6.44 -27.19 6.94
C MET A 1 6.76 -25.72 6.81
N SER A 2 7.23 -25.38 5.75
CA SER A 2 7.45 -23.97 5.52
C SER A 2 6.27 -23.39 4.79
N VAL A 3 6.06 -22.16 5.03
CA VAL A 3 5.05 -21.43 4.31
C VAL A 3 5.74 -20.84 3.11
N VAL A 4 5.74 -21.60 2.06
CA VAL A 4 6.44 -21.19 0.85
C VAL A 4 5.76 -19.96 0.27
N GLY A 5 6.57 -19.01 -0.09
CA GLY A 5 6.06 -17.80 -0.70
C GLY A 5 5.48 -16.78 0.25
N VAL A 6 5.31 -17.14 1.49
CA VAL A 6 4.89 -16.17 2.48
C VAL A 6 6.11 -15.44 3.00
N VAL A 7 6.10 -14.15 2.80
CA VAL A 7 7.18 -13.31 3.27
C VAL A 7 6.65 -12.50 4.43
N ASN A 8 7.21 -12.74 5.59
CA ASN A 8 6.90 -11.92 6.76
C ASN A 8 7.72 -10.64 6.67
N PRO A 9 7.10 -9.48 6.56
CA PRO A 9 7.86 -8.23 6.46
C PRO A 9 8.82 -8.02 7.61
N LEU A 10 8.47 -8.47 8.80
CA LEU A 10 9.36 -8.36 9.95
C LEU A 10 10.62 -9.20 9.78
N ALA A 11 10.49 -10.37 9.16
CA ALA A 11 11.63 -11.24 8.91
C ALA A 11 12.59 -10.62 7.91
N LEU A 12 12.12 -9.70 7.08
CA LEU A 12 12.95 -8.99 6.11
C LEU A 12 13.43 -7.64 6.65
N GLY A 13 13.15 -7.35 7.91
CA GLY A 13 13.51 -6.06 8.48
C GLY A 13 12.51 -4.96 8.20
N LEU A 14 11.40 -5.28 7.58
CA LEU A 14 10.33 -4.33 7.35
C LEU A 14 9.39 -4.39 8.53
N LYS A 15 9.32 -3.32 9.30
CA LYS A 15 8.67 -3.34 10.61
C LYS A 15 7.34 -2.64 10.66
N ALA A 16 6.90 -2.04 9.57
CA ALA A 16 5.63 -1.34 9.55
C ALA A 16 4.95 -1.54 8.21
N GLY A 17 3.64 -1.70 8.27
CA GLY A 17 2.84 -1.84 7.08
C GLY A 17 1.63 -0.93 7.17
N ALA A 18 1.12 -0.54 6.03
CA ALA A 18 -0.09 0.25 5.95
C ALA A 18 -0.86 -0.10 4.70
N ILE A 19 -2.17 0.04 4.82
CA ILE A 19 -3.07 -0.07 3.69
C ILE A 19 -3.58 1.34 3.42
N ILE A 20 -3.43 1.78 2.19
CA ILE A 20 -3.79 3.14 1.83
C ILE A 20 -4.90 3.10 0.80
N GLN A 21 -6.01 3.73 1.14
CA GLN A 21 -7.14 3.89 0.23
C GLN A 21 -7.00 5.25 -0.44
N ILE A 22 -7.12 5.25 -1.76
CA ILE A 22 -6.84 6.46 -2.54
C ILE A 22 -8.04 6.81 -3.40
N LYS A 23 -8.44 8.05 -3.32
CA LYS A 23 -9.47 8.61 -4.17
C LYS A 23 -8.81 9.53 -5.18
N VAL A 24 -9.18 9.40 -6.44
CA VAL A 24 -8.54 10.15 -7.52
C VAL A 24 -9.57 10.90 -8.34
N LYS A 25 -9.10 11.91 -9.06
CA LYS A 25 -9.94 12.67 -9.97
C LYS A 25 -10.50 11.75 -11.06
N PRO A 26 -11.68 12.06 -11.60
CA PRO A 26 -12.26 11.24 -12.66
C PRO A 26 -11.28 11.06 -13.83
N ARG A 27 -11.25 9.84 -14.36
CA ARG A 27 -10.46 9.49 -15.54
C ARG A 27 -8.94 9.53 -15.34
N THR A 28 -8.48 9.56 -14.10
CA THR A 28 -7.04 9.62 -13.84
C THR A 28 -6.47 8.33 -13.26
N ILE A 29 -7.30 7.30 -13.10
CA ILE A 29 -6.84 6.05 -12.50
C ILE A 29 -5.59 5.49 -13.20
N PRO A 30 -5.55 5.38 -14.53
CA PRO A 30 -4.33 4.84 -15.16
C PRO A 30 -3.09 5.67 -14.89
N VAL A 31 -3.23 6.97 -14.87
CA VAL A 31 -2.09 7.86 -14.59
C VAL A 31 -1.59 7.66 -13.18
N VAL A 32 -2.52 7.57 -12.21
CA VAL A 32 -2.15 7.40 -10.82
C VAL A 32 -1.49 6.04 -10.61
N ILE A 33 -2.01 4.99 -11.24
CA ILE A 33 -1.40 3.67 -11.12
C ILE A 33 0.06 3.70 -11.58
N GLU A 34 0.34 4.38 -12.70
CA GLU A 34 1.71 4.46 -13.18
C GLU A 34 2.61 5.23 -12.21
N GLU A 35 2.09 6.26 -11.58
CA GLU A 35 2.86 6.98 -10.57
C GLU A 35 3.09 6.13 -9.32
N LEU A 36 2.08 5.36 -8.91
CA LEU A 36 2.21 4.48 -7.75
C LEU A 36 3.25 3.39 -7.98
N LYS A 37 3.32 2.87 -9.19
CA LYS A 37 4.31 1.83 -9.52
C LYS A 37 5.74 2.30 -9.35
N LYS A 38 5.98 3.59 -9.41
CA LYS A 38 7.32 4.16 -9.25
C LYS A 38 7.73 4.29 -7.79
N ILE A 39 6.78 4.15 -6.88
CA ILE A 39 7.06 4.29 -5.46
C ILE A 39 7.56 2.95 -4.92
N ARG A 40 8.79 2.95 -4.45
CA ARG A 40 9.47 1.73 -4.04
C ARG A 40 8.77 1.01 -2.89
N GLN A 41 8.19 1.76 -1.97
CA GLN A 41 7.52 1.19 -0.80
C GLN A 41 6.20 0.51 -1.12
N VAL A 42 5.63 0.81 -2.27
CA VAL A 42 4.34 0.23 -2.67
C VAL A 42 4.57 -1.21 -3.10
N ARG A 43 3.89 -2.13 -2.42
CA ARG A 43 4.05 -3.56 -2.66
C ARG A 43 2.86 -4.17 -3.37
N PHE A 44 1.74 -3.49 -3.37
CA PHE A 44 0.51 -4.05 -3.90
C PHE A 44 -0.41 -2.90 -4.31
N ILE A 45 -1.00 -3.01 -5.49
CA ILE A 45 -1.94 -2.01 -5.99
C ILE A 45 -3.16 -2.76 -6.49
N THR A 46 -4.34 -2.39 -5.99
CA THR A 46 -5.59 -3.03 -6.39
C THR A 46 -6.62 -1.98 -6.75
N LEU A 47 -7.39 -2.26 -7.78
CA LEU A 47 -8.56 -1.47 -8.13
C LEU A 47 -9.75 -2.09 -7.42
N THR A 48 -10.49 -1.28 -6.70
CA THR A 48 -11.66 -1.73 -5.95
C THR A 48 -12.90 -0.97 -6.41
N SER A 49 -14.06 -1.53 -6.12
CA SER A 49 -15.30 -0.77 -6.25
C SER A 49 -15.49 0.07 -5.00
N GLY A 50 -16.24 1.15 -5.09
CA GLY A 50 -16.52 2.00 -3.95
C GLY A 50 -15.86 3.36 -4.06
N ASP A 51 -15.88 4.08 -2.95
CA ASP A 51 -15.47 5.48 -2.93
C ASP A 51 -13.98 5.70 -3.09
N TYR A 52 -13.18 4.71 -2.73
CA TYR A 52 -11.74 4.76 -2.88
C TYR A 52 -11.33 3.69 -3.87
N PRO A 53 -11.26 4.02 -5.16
CA PRO A 53 -11.05 3.00 -6.18
C PRO A 53 -9.68 2.35 -6.16
N LEU A 54 -8.68 2.99 -5.57
CA LEU A 54 -7.35 2.38 -5.49
C LEU A 54 -7.01 2.06 -4.06
N LEU A 55 -6.50 0.85 -3.88
CA LEU A 55 -6.02 0.40 -2.58
C LEU A 55 -4.59 -0.07 -2.77
N VAL A 56 -3.69 0.48 -1.98
CA VAL A 56 -2.29 0.07 -2.03
C VAL A 56 -1.84 -0.42 -0.67
N GLN A 57 -0.88 -1.31 -0.68
CA GLN A 57 -0.23 -1.79 0.52
C GLN A 57 1.24 -1.40 0.46
N ILE A 58 1.73 -0.87 1.56
CA ILE A 58 3.14 -0.50 1.65
C ILE A 58 3.77 -1.22 2.83
N ASN A 59 5.06 -1.51 2.70
CA ASN A 59 5.87 -2.05 3.77
C ASN A 59 7.11 -1.17 3.90
N VAL A 60 7.36 -0.73 5.12
CA VAL A 60 8.47 0.16 5.41
C VAL A 60 9.15 -0.28 6.71
N GLN A 61 10.29 0.30 7.02
CA GLN A 61 11.05 -0.10 8.19
C GLN A 61 10.51 0.50 9.49
N ASP A 62 9.83 1.63 9.39
CA ASP A 62 9.31 2.32 10.58
C ASP A 62 8.17 3.25 10.19
N LEU A 63 7.60 3.91 11.18
CA LEU A 63 6.47 4.79 10.95
C LEU A 63 6.85 6.02 10.11
N GLU A 64 8.10 6.46 10.16
CA GLU A 64 8.54 7.56 9.32
C GLU A 64 8.41 7.21 7.86
N GLY A 65 8.68 5.95 7.51
CA GLY A 65 8.52 5.50 6.13
C GLY A 65 7.09 5.60 5.65
N ILE A 66 6.12 5.38 6.55
CA ILE A 66 4.71 5.54 6.20
C ILE A 66 4.43 7.02 5.94
N THR A 67 4.91 7.88 6.82
CA THR A 67 4.72 9.32 6.67
C THR A 67 5.33 9.85 5.37
N GLU A 68 6.54 9.41 5.05
CA GLU A 68 7.19 9.81 3.81
C GLU A 68 6.38 9.37 2.60
N THR A 69 5.84 8.15 2.64
CA THR A 69 5.05 7.65 1.54
C THR A 69 3.77 8.47 1.36
N VAL A 70 3.11 8.80 2.47
CA VAL A 70 1.90 9.62 2.41
C VAL A 70 2.21 11.00 1.83
N TYR A 71 3.31 11.61 2.25
CA TYR A 71 3.72 12.90 1.67
C TYR A 71 3.94 12.78 0.16
N ARG A 72 4.58 11.70 -0.25
CA ARG A 72 4.83 11.48 -1.66
C ARG A 72 3.55 11.29 -2.45
N LEU A 73 2.57 10.59 -1.87
CA LEU A 73 1.27 10.45 -2.51
C LEU A 73 0.57 11.78 -2.65
N ASN A 74 0.71 12.65 -1.65
CA ASN A 74 0.09 13.96 -1.70
C ASN A 74 0.69 14.87 -2.75
N GLU A 75 1.84 14.54 -3.28
CA GLU A 75 2.44 15.28 -4.37
C GLU A 75 1.86 14.92 -5.74
N ILE A 76 1.10 13.85 -5.80
CA ILE A 76 0.45 13.44 -7.04
C ILE A 76 -0.82 14.25 -7.20
N GLU A 77 -0.85 15.11 -8.21
CA GLU A 77 -1.92 16.07 -8.40
C GLU A 77 -3.28 15.43 -8.58
N GLU A 78 -3.32 14.26 -9.22
CA GLU A 78 -4.57 13.58 -9.52
C GLU A 78 -5.22 12.94 -8.30
N ILE A 79 -4.50 12.82 -7.21
CA ILE A 79 -5.05 12.24 -5.98
C ILE A 79 -5.83 13.30 -5.21
N ILE A 80 -7.09 12.96 -4.91
CA ILE A 80 -7.97 13.87 -4.16
C ILE A 80 -7.84 13.65 -2.67
N GLU A 81 -7.80 12.38 -2.26
CA GLU A 81 -7.85 12.04 -0.85
C GLU A 81 -7.12 10.73 -0.60
N VAL A 82 -6.43 10.67 0.51
CA VAL A 82 -5.69 9.49 0.94
C VAL A 82 -6.16 9.13 2.35
N ASN A 83 -6.55 7.87 2.53
CA ASN A 83 -6.91 7.36 3.84
C ASN A 83 -5.95 6.24 4.21
N THR A 84 -5.09 6.49 5.18
CA THR A 84 -4.03 5.56 5.57
C THR A 84 -4.44 4.76 6.79
N LEU A 85 -4.37 3.43 6.67
CA LEU A 85 -4.67 2.52 7.75
C LEU A 85 -3.39 1.80 8.14
N VAL A 86 -2.82 2.18 9.26
CA VAL A 86 -1.58 1.56 9.73
C VAL A 86 -1.92 0.22 10.35
N GLN A 87 -1.20 -0.82 9.93
CA GLN A 87 -1.39 -2.14 10.51
C GLN A 87 -0.71 -2.19 11.87
N LEU A 88 -1.52 -2.32 12.90
CA LEU A 88 -1.00 -2.38 14.26
C LEU A 88 -0.57 -3.79 14.63
N GLU A 89 -1.32 -4.78 14.18
CA GLU A 89 -1.00 -6.16 14.49
C GLU A 89 -1.66 -7.06 13.45
N VAL A 90 -0.94 -8.06 13.00
CA VAL A 90 -1.47 -9.02 12.03
C VAL A 90 -1.66 -10.34 12.76
N PHE A 91 -2.91 -10.78 12.89
CA PHE A 91 -3.23 -12.00 13.63
C PHE A 91 -3.10 -13.26 12.80
N LYS A 92 -3.26 -13.12 11.48
CA LYS A 92 -3.12 -14.25 10.59
C LYS A 92 -2.64 -13.73 9.24
N ASN A 93 -1.59 -14.32 8.75
CA ASN A 93 -1.02 -13.93 7.45
C ASN A 93 -0.78 -15.21 6.66
N THR A 94 -1.81 -15.65 5.96
CA THR A 94 -1.76 -16.88 5.20
C THR A 94 -1.91 -16.58 3.73
N PHE A 95 -0.92 -16.98 2.97
CA PHE A 95 -1.00 -16.93 1.52
C PHE A 95 -1.17 -18.36 1.05
N GLU A 96 -2.36 -18.69 0.66
CA GLU A 96 -2.68 -20.05 0.23
C GLU A 96 -2.46 -20.18 -1.26
N TYR A 97 -1.65 -21.13 -1.62
CA TYR A 97 -1.35 -21.42 -3.01
C TYR A 97 -1.95 -22.74 -3.36
N ILE A 98 -3.13 -22.65 -3.76
CA ILE A 98 -3.88 -23.86 -4.03
C ILE A 98 -4.04 -24.06 -5.50
#